data_7d58e0ab43c83953a31d4a40819dc154
#
_entry.id   7d58e0ab43c83953a31d4a40819dc154
#
_cell.length_a   1.000
_cell.length_b   1.000
_cell.length_c   1.000
_cell.angle_alpha   90.00
_cell.angle_beta   90.00
_cell.angle_gamma   90.00
#
_symmetry.space_group_name_H-M   'P 1'
#
loop_
_entity.id
_entity.type
_entity.pdbx_description
1 polymer ?
#
loop_
_entity_poly.entity_id
_entity_poly.type
_entity_poly.pdbx_seq_one_letter_code
_entity_poly.pdbx_strand_id
1 'polypeptide(L)'
;PNRIKIPVYLVDEEIYAKCPTIILSTVDKFARLPWDVKTNALFGRVDRVCSRDGYVAIGEEHKRHNKTQTLPTSTLMPIRPFLPPELIIQDELHLITGPLGTVYGAYETVIEEMCTYGEKKIKPKYVVSTATIKNASEQTRCLYARKSTSQFPPNGFEIGDSFFINEIPVKDDPFRKYV
;
A
#
# COMPACT_ATOMS: atom_id res chain seq x y z
N PRO A 1 2.03 -35.23 -5.18
CA PRO A 1 2.34 -34.23 -4.17
C PRO A 1 1.51 -33.00 -4.44
N ASN A 2 0.58 -32.67 -3.52
CA ASN A 2 -0.18 -31.43 -3.57
C ASN A 2 0.79 -30.26 -3.44
N ARG A 3 1.15 -29.63 -4.54
CA ARG A 3 1.89 -28.39 -4.53
C ARG A 3 0.93 -27.29 -4.05
N ILE A 4 1.15 -26.80 -2.84
CA ILE A 4 0.48 -25.59 -2.34
C ILE A 4 1.00 -24.44 -3.21
N LYS A 5 0.12 -23.85 -4.01
CA LYS A 5 0.47 -22.64 -4.75
C LYS A 5 0.61 -21.50 -3.75
N ILE A 6 1.77 -20.87 -3.72
CA ILE A 6 1.94 -19.61 -2.99
C ILE A 6 1.12 -18.55 -3.74
N PRO A 7 0.19 -17.84 -3.09
CA PRO A 7 -0.66 -16.83 -3.74
C PRO A 7 0.12 -15.52 -3.97
N VAL A 8 1.07 -15.55 -4.89
CA VAL A 8 1.86 -14.39 -5.32
C VAL A 8 1.43 -14.00 -6.72
N TYR A 9 1.09 -12.74 -6.91
CA TYR A 9 0.63 -12.16 -8.16
C TYR A 9 1.61 -11.07 -8.59
N LEU A 10 2.00 -11.06 -9.85
CA LEU A 10 3.03 -10.15 -10.40
C LEU A 10 2.47 -9.22 -11.48
N VAL A 11 1.30 -9.52 -11.99
CA VAL A 11 0.66 -8.77 -13.08
C VAL A 11 -0.47 -7.93 -12.50
N ASP A 12 -0.57 -6.68 -12.92
CA ASP A 12 -1.54 -5.71 -12.39
C ASP A 12 -2.99 -6.24 -12.45
N GLU A 13 -3.38 -6.85 -13.56
CA GLU A 13 -4.72 -7.40 -13.76
C GLU A 13 -5.04 -8.52 -12.76
N GLU A 14 -4.06 -9.36 -12.44
CA GLU A 14 -4.24 -10.40 -11.42
C GLU A 14 -4.33 -9.79 -10.02
N ILE A 15 -3.51 -8.79 -9.72
CA ILE A 15 -3.52 -8.08 -8.43
C ILE A 15 -4.89 -7.44 -8.22
N TYR A 16 -5.42 -6.74 -9.22
CA TYR A 16 -6.75 -6.10 -9.12
C TYR A 16 -7.88 -7.12 -8.99
N ALA A 17 -7.78 -8.24 -9.70
CA ALA A 17 -8.82 -9.28 -9.67
C ALA A 17 -8.76 -10.20 -8.44
N LYS A 18 -7.60 -10.34 -7.79
CA LYS A 18 -7.42 -11.23 -6.62
C LYS A 18 -7.36 -10.47 -5.29
N CYS A 19 -7.09 -9.18 -5.31
CA CYS A 19 -7.01 -8.31 -4.15
C CYS A 19 -6.20 -8.94 -3.00
N PRO A 20 -4.90 -9.20 -3.20
CA PRO A 20 -4.08 -9.85 -2.17
C PRO A 20 -4.01 -8.99 -0.91
N THR A 21 -3.85 -9.64 0.24
CA THR A 21 -3.79 -8.97 1.55
C THR A 21 -2.62 -7.99 1.67
N ILE A 22 -1.52 -8.24 0.96
CA ILE A 22 -0.33 -7.38 0.94
C ILE A 22 -0.04 -7.02 -0.51
N ILE A 23 0.10 -5.73 -0.79
CA ILE A 23 0.44 -5.21 -2.10
C ILE A 23 1.71 -4.38 -1.97
N LEU A 24 2.72 -4.71 -2.77
CA LEU A 24 3.95 -3.94 -2.90
C LEU A 24 3.93 -3.20 -4.23
N SER A 25 4.16 -1.92 -4.21
CA SER A 25 4.10 -1.10 -5.41
C SER A 25 5.08 0.06 -5.33
N THR A 26 5.58 0.50 -6.48
CA THR A 26 6.31 1.77 -6.59
C THR A 26 5.34 2.95 -6.61
N VAL A 27 5.83 4.14 -6.25
CA VAL A 27 5.03 5.37 -6.24
C VAL A 27 4.41 5.70 -7.61
N ASP A 28 5.06 5.32 -8.70
CA ASP A 28 4.55 5.55 -10.05
C ASP A 28 3.24 4.81 -10.34
N LYS A 29 3.02 3.68 -9.69
CA LYS A 29 1.76 2.93 -9.82
C LYS A 29 0.58 3.68 -9.24
N PHE A 30 0.77 4.46 -8.19
CA PHE A 30 -0.29 5.29 -7.61
C PHE A 30 -0.79 6.33 -8.62
N ALA A 31 0.08 6.85 -9.47
CA ALA A 31 -0.31 7.79 -10.53
C ALA A 31 -1.26 7.16 -11.56
N ARG A 32 -1.28 5.85 -11.71
CA ARG A 32 -2.17 5.12 -12.63
C ARG A 32 -3.52 4.73 -12.03
N LEU A 33 -3.65 4.68 -10.70
CA LEU A 33 -4.87 4.24 -10.02
C LEU A 33 -6.14 4.96 -10.51
N PRO A 34 -6.15 6.29 -10.74
CA PRO A 34 -7.36 6.99 -11.19
C PRO A 34 -7.79 6.67 -12.62
N TRP A 35 -6.91 6.08 -13.42
CA TRP A 35 -7.14 5.84 -14.85
C TRP A 35 -7.68 4.44 -15.18
N ASP A 36 -7.65 3.54 -14.21
CA ASP A 36 -8.16 2.17 -14.38
C ASP A 36 -9.22 1.86 -13.32
N VAL A 37 -10.46 1.73 -13.75
CA VAL A 37 -11.60 1.43 -12.87
C VAL A 37 -11.41 0.13 -12.07
N LYS A 38 -10.62 -0.83 -12.57
CA LYS A 38 -10.33 -2.09 -11.89
C LYS A 38 -9.61 -1.90 -10.57
N THR A 39 -8.86 -0.80 -10.43
CA THR A 39 -8.15 -0.46 -9.18
C THR A 39 -9.10 -0.22 -8.01
N ASN A 40 -10.37 0.11 -8.27
CA ASN A 40 -11.38 0.22 -7.22
C ASN A 40 -11.50 -1.07 -6.39
N ALA A 41 -11.20 -2.23 -6.98
CA ALA A 41 -11.21 -3.50 -6.27
C ALA A 41 -10.20 -3.54 -5.12
N LEU A 42 -9.04 -2.89 -5.26
CA LEU A 42 -8.02 -2.81 -4.20
C LEU A 42 -8.54 -2.10 -2.93
N PHE A 43 -9.53 -1.24 -3.10
CA PHE A 43 -10.19 -0.50 -2.01
C PHE A 43 -11.50 -1.16 -1.57
N GLY A 44 -11.70 -2.43 -1.93
CA GLY A 44 -12.89 -3.19 -1.57
C GLY A 44 -14.16 -2.77 -2.31
N ARG A 45 -14.07 -1.86 -3.28
CA ARG A 45 -15.22 -1.39 -4.08
C ARG A 45 -15.54 -2.35 -5.21
N VAL A 46 -16.12 -3.49 -4.84
CA VAL A 46 -16.51 -4.58 -5.73
C VAL A 46 -18.00 -4.89 -5.56
N ASP A 47 -18.65 -5.38 -6.61
CA ASP A 47 -20.06 -5.76 -6.58
C ASP A 47 -20.30 -7.20 -7.04
N ARG A 48 -19.35 -7.79 -7.75
CA ARG A 48 -19.45 -9.12 -8.35
C ARG A 48 -18.12 -9.86 -8.25
N VAL A 49 -18.20 -11.20 -8.35
CA VAL A 49 -17.04 -12.05 -8.54
C VAL A 49 -17.24 -12.93 -9.78
N CYS A 50 -16.25 -12.95 -10.66
CA CYS A 50 -16.18 -13.86 -11.80
C CYS A 50 -15.44 -15.13 -11.41
N SER A 51 -16.00 -16.29 -11.72
CA SER A 51 -15.37 -17.58 -11.40
C SER A 51 -14.02 -17.82 -12.08
N ARG A 52 -13.70 -17.07 -13.16
CA ARG A 52 -12.41 -17.15 -13.86
C ARG A 52 -11.44 -16.07 -13.40
N ASP A 53 -11.89 -14.82 -13.46
CA ASP A 53 -10.98 -13.68 -13.29
C ASP A 53 -10.87 -13.28 -11.82
N GLY A 54 -11.95 -13.33 -11.04
CA GLY A 54 -11.96 -12.92 -9.64
C GLY A 54 -12.88 -11.75 -9.39
N TYR A 55 -12.49 -10.82 -8.54
CA TYR A 55 -13.31 -9.66 -8.16
C TYR A 55 -13.50 -8.71 -9.33
N VAL A 56 -14.72 -8.18 -9.46
CA VAL A 56 -15.09 -7.19 -10.47
C VAL A 56 -15.38 -5.89 -9.75
N ALA A 57 -14.66 -4.85 -10.13
CA ALA A 57 -14.77 -3.53 -9.52
C ALA A 57 -16.12 -2.87 -9.84
N ILE A 58 -16.64 -2.05 -8.92
CA ILE A 58 -17.82 -1.23 -9.19
C ILE A 58 -17.50 -0.26 -10.34
N GLY A 59 -18.34 -0.27 -11.38
CA GLY A 59 -18.16 0.52 -12.59
C GLY A 59 -17.35 -0.18 -13.69
N GLU A 60 -16.84 -1.38 -13.44
CA GLU A 60 -16.15 -2.18 -14.46
C GLU A 60 -17.16 -2.86 -15.40
N GLU A 61 -16.95 -2.69 -16.70
CA GLU A 61 -17.66 -3.46 -17.71
C GLU A 61 -17.04 -4.86 -17.82
N HIS A 62 -17.65 -5.82 -17.16
CA HIS A 62 -17.19 -7.20 -17.17
C HIS A 62 -18.24 -8.14 -17.77
N LYS A 63 -17.85 -8.90 -18.80
CA LYS A 63 -18.72 -9.86 -19.50
C LYS A 63 -18.40 -11.29 -19.07
N ARG A 64 -19.43 -12.14 -19.10
CA ARG A 64 -19.25 -13.59 -18.90
C ARG A 64 -18.38 -14.16 -20.01
N HIS A 65 -17.48 -15.05 -19.62
CA HIS A 65 -16.67 -15.81 -20.58
C HIS A 65 -17.43 -17.04 -21.06
N ASN A 66 -17.43 -17.26 -22.34
CA ASN A 66 -18.00 -18.48 -22.92
C ASN A 66 -17.11 -19.70 -22.61
N LYS A 67 -17.70 -20.90 -22.72
CA LYS A 67 -16.97 -22.16 -22.62
C LYS A 67 -15.83 -22.20 -23.65
N THR A 68 -14.68 -22.66 -23.19
CA THR A 68 -13.53 -22.99 -24.05
C THR A 68 -13.25 -24.49 -23.99
N GLN A 69 -12.25 -24.98 -24.71
CA GLN A 69 -11.86 -26.39 -24.64
C GLN A 69 -11.42 -26.83 -23.25
N THR A 70 -10.83 -25.92 -22.46
CA THR A 70 -10.24 -26.23 -21.15
C THR A 70 -11.02 -25.68 -19.96
N LEU A 71 -11.91 -24.70 -20.17
CA LEU A 71 -12.61 -24.00 -19.09
C LEU A 71 -14.12 -23.93 -19.37
N PRO A 72 -14.95 -24.15 -18.34
CA PRO A 72 -16.41 -23.99 -18.44
C PRO A 72 -16.80 -22.52 -18.63
N THR A 73 -18.04 -22.23 -18.99
CA THR A 73 -18.59 -20.87 -19.00
C THR A 73 -18.41 -20.24 -17.61
N SER A 74 -17.97 -18.97 -17.55
CA SER A 74 -17.82 -18.27 -16.28
C SER A 74 -19.17 -17.93 -15.65
N THR A 75 -19.23 -17.94 -14.32
CA THR A 75 -20.35 -17.42 -13.55
C THR A 75 -19.99 -16.07 -12.97
N LEU A 76 -20.95 -15.16 -12.94
CA LEU A 76 -20.84 -13.88 -12.23
C LEU A 76 -21.81 -13.95 -11.04
N MET A 77 -21.28 -13.79 -9.84
CA MET A 77 -22.06 -13.81 -8.61
C MET A 77 -21.97 -12.45 -7.92
N PRO A 78 -23.08 -11.91 -7.42
CA PRO A 78 -23.06 -10.69 -6.63
C PRO A 78 -22.34 -10.95 -5.30
N ILE A 79 -21.55 -9.98 -4.86
CA ILE A 79 -20.89 -9.99 -3.56
C ILE A 79 -21.06 -8.63 -2.87
N ARG A 80 -20.83 -8.62 -1.57
CA ARG A 80 -20.74 -7.37 -0.82
C ARG A 80 -19.34 -6.79 -0.93
N PRO A 81 -19.21 -5.45 -0.98
CA PRO A 81 -17.93 -4.79 -0.81
C PRO A 81 -17.22 -5.27 0.45
N PHE A 82 -15.90 -5.32 0.43
CA PHE A 82 -15.09 -5.65 1.59
C PHE A 82 -14.33 -4.42 2.09
N LEU A 83 -13.64 -4.56 3.23
CA LEU A 83 -12.93 -3.44 3.83
C LEU A 83 -11.75 -3.01 2.96
N PRO A 84 -11.49 -1.70 2.84
CA PRO A 84 -10.32 -1.18 2.15
C PRO A 84 -9.04 -1.43 2.97
N PRO A 85 -7.86 -1.13 2.41
CA PRO A 85 -6.60 -1.19 3.15
C PRO A 85 -6.62 -0.37 4.44
N GLU A 86 -6.24 -1.00 5.55
CA GLU A 86 -6.19 -0.37 6.88
C GLU A 86 -4.79 0.15 7.24
N LEU A 87 -3.76 -0.31 6.52
CA LEU A 87 -2.36 0.05 6.74
C LEU A 87 -1.70 0.43 5.42
N ILE A 88 -1.07 1.59 5.42
CA ILE A 88 -0.23 2.08 4.32
C ILE A 88 1.18 2.26 4.86
N ILE A 89 2.14 1.60 4.21
CA ILE A 89 3.57 1.71 4.54
C ILE A 89 4.25 2.43 3.38
N GLN A 90 4.81 3.61 3.68
CA GLN A 90 5.55 4.41 2.72
C GLN A 90 7.04 4.35 3.07
N ASP A 91 7.82 3.74 2.20
CA ASP A 91 9.27 3.74 2.31
C ASP A 91 9.89 4.91 1.55
N GLU A 92 11.10 5.30 1.93
CA GLU A 92 11.89 6.34 1.30
C GLU A 92 11.16 7.69 1.15
N LEU A 93 10.48 8.14 2.20
CA LEU A 93 9.71 9.41 2.17
C LEU A 93 10.53 10.60 1.67
N HIS A 94 11.84 10.62 1.90
CA HIS A 94 12.72 11.72 1.48
C HIS A 94 12.77 11.91 -0.04
N LEU A 95 12.37 10.92 -0.83
CA LEU A 95 12.26 11.04 -2.29
C LEU A 95 11.02 11.84 -2.72
N ILE A 96 10.03 11.95 -1.84
CA ILE A 96 8.77 12.65 -2.13
C ILE A 96 8.92 14.13 -1.73
N THR A 97 9.59 14.90 -2.56
CA THR A 97 9.87 16.32 -2.32
C THR A 97 9.60 17.19 -3.56
N GLY A 98 9.51 18.49 -3.37
CA GLY A 98 9.33 19.46 -4.46
C GLY A 98 8.04 19.20 -5.27
N PRO A 99 8.09 19.36 -6.60
CA PRO A 99 6.93 19.16 -7.48
C PRO A 99 6.30 17.77 -7.37
N LEU A 100 7.13 16.72 -7.23
CA LEU A 100 6.64 15.35 -7.02
C LEU A 100 5.85 15.24 -5.72
N GLY A 101 6.32 15.88 -4.65
CA GLY A 101 5.61 15.89 -3.37
C GLY A 101 4.23 16.54 -3.46
N THR A 102 4.08 17.61 -4.24
CA THR A 102 2.78 18.27 -4.45
C THR A 102 1.79 17.36 -5.17
N VAL A 103 2.23 16.71 -6.25
CA VAL A 103 1.38 15.77 -7.01
C VAL A 103 1.05 14.55 -6.16
N TYR A 104 2.04 14.01 -5.44
CA TYR A 104 1.84 12.88 -4.54
C TYR A 104 0.83 13.20 -3.44
N GLY A 105 0.89 14.39 -2.82
CA GLY A 105 -0.08 14.81 -1.80
C GLY A 105 -1.53 14.83 -2.30
N ALA A 106 -1.74 15.18 -3.59
CA ALA A 106 -3.07 15.10 -4.19
C ALA A 106 -3.54 13.64 -4.32
N TYR A 107 -2.69 12.74 -4.80
CA TYR A 107 -3.01 11.31 -4.87
C TYR A 107 -3.24 10.71 -3.47
N GLU A 108 -2.42 11.07 -2.50
CA GLU A 108 -2.54 10.58 -1.13
C GLU A 108 -3.89 10.95 -0.50
N THR A 109 -4.38 12.16 -0.79
CA THR A 109 -5.71 12.58 -0.34
C THR A 109 -6.82 11.68 -0.90
N VAL A 110 -6.73 11.32 -2.18
CA VAL A 110 -7.68 10.41 -2.82
C VAL A 110 -7.59 9.01 -2.23
N ILE A 111 -6.37 8.49 -2.05
CA ILE A 111 -6.13 7.17 -1.47
C ILE A 111 -6.68 7.11 -0.04
N GLU A 112 -6.42 8.13 0.79
CA GLU A 112 -6.97 8.19 2.13
C GLU A 112 -8.50 8.16 2.13
N GLU A 113 -9.15 8.93 1.26
CA GLU A 113 -10.60 8.92 1.15
C GLU A 113 -11.14 7.56 0.68
N MET A 114 -10.47 6.91 -0.27
CA MET A 114 -10.82 5.56 -0.72
C MET A 114 -10.60 4.49 0.36
N CYS A 115 -9.63 4.68 1.22
CA CYS A 115 -9.36 3.80 2.37
C CYS A 115 -10.21 4.14 3.60
N THR A 116 -10.92 5.27 3.62
CA THR A 116 -11.74 5.68 4.75
C THR A 116 -13.08 4.95 4.73
N TYR A 117 -13.47 4.31 5.84
CA TYR A 117 -14.67 3.50 5.89
C TYR A 117 -15.46 3.66 7.20
N GLY A 118 -16.70 3.15 7.18
CA GLY A 118 -17.62 3.14 8.30
C GLY A 118 -18.19 4.53 8.66
N GLU A 119 -19.22 4.54 9.51
CA GLU A 119 -19.90 5.76 9.94
C GLU A 119 -18.96 6.69 10.72
N LYS A 120 -18.00 6.13 11.44
CA LYS A 120 -17.00 6.89 12.23
C LYS A 120 -15.84 7.43 11.39
N LYS A 121 -15.87 7.25 10.07
CA LYS A 121 -14.80 7.70 9.15
C LYS A 121 -13.42 7.20 9.60
N ILE A 122 -13.28 5.90 9.78
CA ILE A 122 -12.02 5.27 10.17
C ILE A 122 -11.04 5.39 9.00
N LYS A 123 -9.90 6.01 9.25
CA LYS A 123 -8.84 6.27 8.29
C LYS A 123 -7.74 5.21 8.40
N PRO A 124 -7.01 4.92 7.31
CA PRO A 124 -5.89 3.99 7.37
C PRO A 124 -4.78 4.49 8.29
N LYS A 125 -4.03 3.57 8.86
CA LYS A 125 -2.80 3.87 9.60
C LYS A 125 -1.65 4.03 8.61
N TYR A 126 -0.82 5.05 8.83
CA TYR A 126 0.40 5.25 8.07
C TYR A 126 1.61 4.86 8.90
N VAL A 127 2.53 4.14 8.30
CA VAL A 127 3.88 3.89 8.78
C VAL A 127 4.84 4.38 7.69
N VAL A 128 5.73 5.26 8.07
CA VAL A 128 6.61 5.93 7.11
C VAL A 128 8.05 5.67 7.50
N SER A 129 8.85 5.20 6.55
CA SER A 129 10.29 5.04 6.69
C SER A 129 11.01 6.10 5.85
N THR A 130 12.11 6.61 6.37
CA THR A 130 12.89 7.63 5.69
C THR A 130 14.33 7.65 6.20
N ALA A 131 15.26 8.03 5.34
CA ALA A 131 16.60 8.44 5.77
C ALA A 131 16.50 9.73 6.60
N THR A 132 17.63 10.20 7.13
CA THR A 132 17.69 11.37 8.01
C THR A 132 17.09 12.62 7.36
N ILE A 133 15.92 13.05 7.83
CA ILE A 133 15.28 14.32 7.41
C ILE A 133 15.16 15.22 8.63
N LYS A 134 15.71 16.45 8.51
CA LYS A 134 15.62 17.46 9.59
C LYS A 134 14.19 17.76 10.06
N ASN A 135 13.19 17.60 9.18
CA ASN A 135 11.80 17.97 9.45
C ASN A 135 10.83 16.82 9.10
N ALA A 136 11.20 15.55 9.37
CA ALA A 136 10.38 14.39 9.05
C ALA A 136 8.96 14.48 9.63
N SER A 137 8.81 14.93 10.87
CA SER A 137 7.50 15.09 11.52
C SER A 137 6.63 16.14 10.83
N GLU A 138 7.21 17.28 10.43
CA GLU A 138 6.47 18.33 9.73
C GLU A 138 6.08 17.88 8.32
N GLN A 139 7.00 17.25 7.59
CA GLN A 139 6.71 16.70 6.26
C GLN A 139 5.60 15.65 6.32
N THR A 140 5.68 14.72 7.28
CA THR A 140 4.66 13.68 7.48
C THR A 140 3.31 14.28 7.84
N ARG A 141 3.32 15.30 8.74
CA ARG A 141 2.10 16.00 9.15
C ARG A 141 1.43 16.71 7.97
N CYS A 142 2.21 17.39 7.14
CA CYS A 142 1.69 18.09 5.96
C CYS A 142 1.20 17.12 4.89
N LEU A 143 1.95 16.06 4.60
CA LEU A 143 1.64 15.11 3.52
C LEU A 143 0.36 14.31 3.82
N TYR A 144 0.23 13.80 5.04
CA TYR A 144 -0.89 12.94 5.43
C TYR A 144 -1.96 13.67 6.25
N ALA A 145 -1.89 14.99 6.37
CA ALA A 145 -2.84 15.81 7.13
C ALA A 145 -3.13 15.26 8.54
N ARG A 146 -2.11 14.76 9.24
CA ARG A 146 -2.24 14.20 10.60
C ARG A 146 -1.93 15.24 11.66
N LYS A 147 -2.71 15.21 12.75
CA LYS A 147 -2.52 16.14 13.89
C LYS A 147 -1.26 15.82 14.69
N SER A 148 -0.89 14.54 14.76
CA SER A 148 0.28 14.06 15.50
C SER A 148 0.99 12.97 14.73
N THR A 149 2.30 12.94 14.87
CA THR A 149 3.19 11.88 14.40
C THR A 149 4.06 11.42 15.56
N SER A 150 4.39 10.16 15.59
CA SER A 150 5.34 9.60 16.56
C SER A 150 6.54 9.06 15.82
N GLN A 151 7.73 9.44 16.23
CA GLN A 151 8.96 8.90 15.68
C GLN A 151 9.32 7.60 16.38
N PHE A 152 9.77 6.62 15.61
CA PHE A 152 10.30 5.37 16.12
C PHE A 152 11.62 5.04 15.38
N PRO A 153 12.68 4.62 16.08
CA PRO A 153 12.77 4.60 17.56
C PRO A 153 12.81 6.01 18.15
N PRO A 154 12.33 6.20 19.38
CA PRO A 154 12.50 7.47 20.08
C PRO A 154 13.99 7.73 20.34
N ASN A 155 14.38 9.01 20.41
CA ASN A 155 15.75 9.40 20.65
C ASN A 155 16.24 8.86 22.01
N GLY A 156 17.51 8.47 22.09
CA GLY A 156 18.23 8.17 23.33
C GLY A 156 18.67 9.44 24.05
N PHE A 157 19.38 9.26 25.17
CA PHE A 157 19.94 10.38 25.96
C PHE A 157 21.22 10.96 25.34
N GLU A 158 21.91 10.18 24.52
CA GLU A 158 23.16 10.57 23.86
C GLU A 158 22.98 10.66 22.34
N ILE A 159 23.86 11.43 21.68
CA ILE A 159 23.86 11.56 20.22
C ILE A 159 24.29 10.21 19.61
N GLY A 160 23.49 9.70 18.67
CA GLY A 160 23.71 8.40 18.04
C GLY A 160 22.94 7.25 18.68
N ASP A 161 22.48 7.42 19.91
CA ASP A 161 21.68 6.43 20.60
C ASP A 161 20.18 6.59 20.38
N SER A 162 19.48 5.48 20.36
CA SER A 162 18.02 5.43 20.47
C SER A 162 17.63 4.67 21.75
N PHE A 163 16.34 4.71 22.08
CA PHE A 163 15.85 3.96 23.24
C PHE A 163 16.18 2.45 23.19
N PHE A 164 16.29 1.87 22.00
CA PHE A 164 16.49 0.43 21.80
C PHE A 164 17.90 0.07 21.31
N ILE A 165 18.70 1.03 20.89
CA ILE A 165 19.97 0.80 20.21
C ILE A 165 20.99 1.81 20.74
N ASN A 166 22.13 1.32 21.22
CA ASN A 166 23.28 2.12 21.54
C ASN A 166 24.31 1.99 20.43
N GLU A 167 24.91 3.10 20.05
CA GLU A 167 26.00 3.11 19.08
C GLU A 167 27.29 2.63 19.77
N ILE A 168 27.87 1.52 19.27
CA ILE A 168 29.15 1.04 19.73
C ILE A 168 30.24 1.69 18.87
N PRO A 169 31.23 2.36 19.47
CA PRO A 169 32.36 2.94 18.72
C PRO A 169 33.02 1.90 17.83
N VAL A 170 33.28 2.21 16.58
CA VAL A 170 33.90 1.33 15.57
C VAL A 170 35.27 0.76 16.06
N LYS A 171 35.93 1.46 16.98
CA LYS A 171 37.19 1.04 17.57
C LYS A 171 37.04 -0.15 18.50
N ASP A 172 35.86 -0.29 19.13
CA ASP A 172 35.63 -1.30 20.17
C ASP A 172 35.06 -2.59 19.57
N ASP A 173 34.19 -2.46 18.55
CA ASP A 173 33.64 -3.62 17.83
C ASP A 173 33.35 -3.26 16.35
N PRO A 174 34.31 -3.41 15.44
CA PRO A 174 34.13 -3.13 14.04
C PRO A 174 33.26 -4.19 13.37
N PHE A 175 31.99 -3.88 13.07
CA PHE A 175 31.03 -4.76 12.40
C PHE A 175 31.44 -5.13 10.96
N ARG A 176 32.15 -4.26 10.25
CA ARG A 176 32.67 -4.51 8.89
C ARG A 176 34.11 -4.04 8.77
N LYS A 177 34.98 -4.92 8.28
CA LYS A 177 36.34 -4.60 7.90
C LYS A 177 36.43 -4.59 6.39
N TYR A 178 36.69 -3.41 5.80
CA TYR A 178 37.02 -3.32 4.38
C TYR A 178 38.54 -3.54 4.25
N VAL A 179 38.93 -4.53 3.45
CA VAL A 179 40.35 -4.87 3.14
C VAL A 179 40.66 -4.36 1.73
#